data_a5076624c4f125329b672354aae3bc00
#
_entry.id   a5076624c4f125329b672354aae3bc00
#
_cell.length_a   1.000
_cell.length_b   1.000
_cell.length_c   1.000
_cell.angle_alpha   90.00
_cell.angle_beta   90.00
_cell.angle_gamma   90.00
#
_symmetry.space_group_name_H-M   'P 1'
#
loop_
_entity.id
_entity.type
_entity.pdbx_description
1 polymer ?
#
loop_
_entity_poly.entity_id
_entity_poly.type
_entity_poly.pdbx_seq_one_letter_code
_entity_poly.pdbx_strand_id
1 'polypeptide(L)'
;MFKRKIYSKLLSWKEESNGNTALLIEGARRIGKSTVVESFAKNEYQSYILIDFSTVSKSIKALFEDISDLDYLFLQLQLQYKVDLHERNSLIIFDEVQLCPLARQAIKSLVKDHRYDYIETGSLISIKKNIQNILIPSEERKLSMYPMDYEEFLWALGDHTTTALVRKLFDSRHPIGDKLHRKLMRDFRLYMLVGGMPQAVNEYLQTNNFRKVDTIKRDILNLYEDDFKKIDSTGKLSLLFDAIPAQLNKNAARYQVSNVLANDRADSILELIAELKDSKTVLVSYHANDPNAGMSTNKDLCKFKLFLCDTGLFTTLMFKDKDFTENIIYEKLLNDTLNTNLGYLYENIVAQILTCNGNELFYYTFFNETSRHNYEIDFLLASRNKICPIEVKSSGYKTHKSLDEFCKKYSNRILDKYLVYTKDLAKDSDILCLPVYMVPFL
;
A
#
# COMPACT_ATOMS: atom_id res chain seq x y z
N MET A 1 -16.69 -1.52 12.55
CA MET A 1 -15.46 -1.76 11.76
C MET A 1 -15.77 -1.62 10.27
N PHE A 2 -14.88 -1.06 9.47
CA PHE A 2 -15.05 -1.04 8.02
C PHE A 2 -14.88 -2.45 7.42
N LYS A 3 -15.67 -2.75 6.39
CA LYS A 3 -15.48 -3.95 5.58
C LYS A 3 -14.15 -3.87 4.83
N ARG A 4 -13.33 -4.93 4.90
CA ARG A 4 -11.99 -4.97 4.29
C ARG A 4 -11.84 -6.23 3.43
N LYS A 5 -11.23 -6.08 2.25
CA LYS A 5 -10.96 -7.21 1.32
C LYS A 5 -10.06 -8.28 1.93
N ILE A 6 -9.15 -7.86 2.82
CA ILE A 6 -8.24 -8.79 3.51
C ILE A 6 -9.02 -9.83 4.33
N TYR A 7 -10.23 -9.53 4.80
CA TYR A 7 -11.04 -10.46 5.60
C TYR A 7 -11.31 -11.78 4.85
N SER A 8 -11.59 -11.73 3.54
CA SER A 8 -11.75 -12.95 2.73
C SER A 8 -10.46 -13.76 2.62
N LYS A 9 -9.30 -13.08 2.60
CA LYS A 9 -8.00 -13.78 2.59
C LYS A 9 -7.70 -14.45 3.94
N LEU A 10 -8.19 -13.87 5.05
CA LEU A 10 -8.11 -14.50 6.38
C LEU A 10 -8.96 -15.77 6.44
N LEU A 11 -10.19 -15.74 5.88
CA LEU A 11 -11.05 -16.93 5.76
C LEU A 11 -10.37 -18.03 4.95
N SER A 12 -9.87 -17.70 3.75
CA SER A 12 -9.16 -18.67 2.91
C SER A 12 -7.93 -19.25 3.63
N TRP A 13 -7.16 -18.41 4.36
CA TRP A 13 -6.02 -18.91 5.14
C TRP A 13 -6.46 -19.87 6.23
N LYS A 14 -7.52 -19.58 6.98
CA LYS A 14 -8.05 -20.46 8.04
C LYS A 14 -8.41 -21.84 7.48
N GLU A 15 -9.10 -21.87 6.35
CA GLU A 15 -9.52 -23.11 5.67
C GLU A 15 -8.34 -23.90 5.10
N GLU A 16 -7.45 -23.22 4.35
CA GLU A 16 -6.32 -23.86 3.66
C GLU A 16 -5.22 -24.30 4.62
N SER A 17 -4.91 -23.49 5.63
CA SER A 17 -3.86 -23.78 6.60
C SER A 17 -4.24 -24.91 7.52
N ASN A 18 -5.50 -24.94 7.97
CA ASN A 18 -6.00 -25.88 8.96
C ASN A 18 -5.02 -26.07 10.15
N GLY A 19 -4.44 -24.95 10.64
CA GLY A 19 -3.49 -24.91 11.75
C GLY A 19 -2.04 -25.25 11.43
N ASN A 20 -1.69 -25.55 10.18
CA ASN A 20 -0.33 -25.90 9.80
C ASN A 20 0.57 -24.67 9.56
N THR A 21 0.03 -23.47 9.54
CA THR A 21 0.81 -22.23 9.41
C THR A 21 0.21 -21.12 10.24
N ALA A 22 1.05 -20.29 10.86
CA ALA A 22 0.66 -18.98 11.37
C ALA A 22 0.58 -17.95 10.24
N LEU A 23 -0.08 -16.82 10.49
CA LEU A 23 -0.20 -15.73 9.52
C LEU A 23 0.41 -14.43 10.08
N LEU A 24 1.43 -13.89 9.42
CA LEU A 24 1.94 -12.55 9.70
C LEU A 24 1.29 -11.51 8.78
N ILE A 25 0.54 -10.56 9.36
CA ILE A 25 -0.04 -9.44 8.62
C ILE A 25 0.91 -8.25 8.67
N GLU A 26 1.51 -7.98 7.52
CA GLU A 26 2.43 -6.86 7.32
C GLU A 26 1.72 -5.65 6.68
N GLY A 27 2.15 -4.44 7.01
CA GLY A 27 1.66 -3.22 6.36
C GLY A 27 1.96 -1.98 7.17
N ALA A 28 1.75 -0.81 6.57
CA ALA A 28 2.01 0.48 7.20
C ALA A 28 1.28 0.61 8.55
N ARG A 29 1.77 1.51 9.38
CA ARG A 29 1.11 1.81 10.65
C ARG A 29 -0.24 2.50 10.42
N ARG A 30 -1.23 2.28 11.31
CA ARG A 30 -2.57 2.90 11.27
C ARG A 30 -3.50 2.47 10.12
N ILE A 31 -3.21 1.40 9.40
CA ILE A 31 -4.10 0.86 8.35
C ILE A 31 -5.20 -0.09 8.88
N GLY A 32 -5.21 -0.36 10.20
CA GLY A 32 -6.26 -1.16 10.86
C GLY A 32 -5.97 -2.65 10.96
N LYS A 33 -4.71 -3.08 11.01
CA LYS A 33 -4.31 -4.51 11.14
C LYS A 33 -4.95 -5.18 12.36
N SER A 34 -4.65 -4.68 13.55
CA SER A 34 -5.16 -5.24 14.83
C SER A 34 -6.70 -5.27 14.86
N THR A 35 -7.35 -4.22 14.35
CA THR A 35 -8.82 -4.12 14.31
C THR A 35 -9.44 -5.20 13.42
N VAL A 36 -8.89 -5.48 12.25
CA VAL A 36 -9.44 -6.50 11.36
C VAL A 36 -9.21 -7.90 11.90
N VAL A 37 -8.03 -8.15 12.49
CA VAL A 37 -7.70 -9.47 13.09
C VAL A 37 -8.57 -9.73 14.31
N GLU A 38 -8.76 -8.75 15.20
CA GLU A 38 -9.63 -8.90 16.35
C GLU A 38 -11.10 -9.14 15.94
N SER A 39 -11.59 -8.45 14.91
CA SER A 39 -12.92 -8.70 14.39
C SER A 39 -13.05 -10.09 13.75
N PHE A 40 -12.01 -10.54 13.05
CA PHE A 40 -11.95 -11.90 12.49
C PHE A 40 -11.99 -12.93 13.61
N ALA A 41 -11.22 -12.75 14.68
CA ALA A 41 -11.22 -13.62 15.83
C ALA A 41 -12.61 -13.73 16.48
N LYS A 42 -13.27 -12.58 16.70
CA LYS A 42 -14.63 -12.52 17.30
C LYS A 42 -15.70 -13.22 16.49
N ASN A 43 -15.58 -13.23 15.17
CA ASN A 43 -16.60 -13.77 14.28
C ASN A 43 -16.37 -15.23 13.90
N GLU A 44 -15.10 -15.65 13.82
CA GLU A 44 -14.74 -16.93 13.20
C GLU A 44 -14.20 -17.97 14.20
N TYR A 45 -14.03 -17.61 15.48
CA TYR A 45 -13.55 -18.50 16.52
C TYR A 45 -14.45 -18.45 17.75
N GLN A 46 -14.51 -19.55 18.51
CA GLN A 46 -15.25 -19.63 19.75
C GLN A 46 -14.65 -18.77 20.85
N SER A 47 -13.31 -18.70 20.89
CA SER A 47 -12.58 -17.82 21.79
C SER A 47 -11.29 -17.31 21.17
N TYR A 48 -10.73 -16.25 21.72
CA TYR A 48 -9.44 -15.72 21.28
C TYR A 48 -8.69 -15.04 22.44
N ILE A 49 -7.39 -15.00 22.34
CA ILE A 49 -6.52 -14.17 23.18
C ILE A 49 -5.79 -13.17 22.28
N LEU A 50 -5.86 -11.88 22.63
CA LEU A 50 -5.08 -10.83 21.98
C LEU A 50 -3.98 -10.37 22.93
N ILE A 51 -2.73 -10.61 22.56
CA ILE A 51 -1.52 -10.23 23.31
C ILE A 51 -0.91 -9.02 22.58
N ASP A 52 -1.19 -7.81 23.09
CA ASP A 52 -0.56 -6.58 22.60
C ASP A 52 0.78 -6.38 23.30
N PHE A 53 1.88 -6.71 22.61
CA PHE A 53 3.24 -6.62 23.17
C PHE A 53 3.69 -5.17 23.45
N SER A 54 2.95 -4.17 23.03
CA SER A 54 3.22 -2.76 23.40
C SER A 54 2.78 -2.43 24.84
N THR A 55 1.78 -3.14 25.35
CA THR A 55 1.13 -2.83 26.64
C THR A 55 1.25 -3.93 27.69
N VAL A 56 1.51 -5.18 27.30
CA VAL A 56 1.59 -6.31 28.22
C VAL A 56 2.72 -6.19 29.25
N SER A 57 2.52 -6.81 30.42
CA SER A 57 3.51 -6.87 31.48
C SER A 57 4.77 -7.66 31.08
N LYS A 58 5.87 -7.42 31.79
CA LYS A 58 7.10 -8.19 31.60
C LYS A 58 6.89 -9.69 31.89
N SER A 59 5.98 -10.04 32.81
CA SER A 59 5.66 -11.43 33.14
C SER A 59 5.07 -12.19 31.95
N ILE A 60 4.21 -11.55 31.14
CA ILE A 60 3.69 -12.16 29.91
C ILE A 60 4.80 -12.36 28.88
N LYS A 61 5.70 -11.37 28.69
CA LYS A 61 6.82 -11.51 27.77
C LYS A 61 7.77 -12.63 28.19
N ALA A 62 8.00 -12.78 29.50
CA ALA A 62 8.86 -13.82 30.07
C ALA A 62 8.33 -15.25 29.82
N LEU A 63 7.03 -15.45 29.62
CA LEU A 63 6.48 -16.76 29.24
C LEU A 63 7.05 -17.30 27.92
N PHE A 64 7.52 -16.43 27.04
CA PHE A 64 8.12 -16.81 25.75
C PHE A 64 9.65 -17.03 25.83
N GLU A 65 10.27 -16.84 26.98
CA GLU A 65 11.72 -17.12 27.19
C GLU A 65 11.98 -18.63 27.29
N ASP A 66 11.02 -19.38 27.85
CA ASP A 66 11.06 -20.83 27.90
C ASP A 66 9.72 -21.43 27.49
N ILE A 67 9.70 -22.02 26.30
CA ILE A 67 8.53 -22.68 25.70
C ILE A 67 8.65 -24.22 25.72
N SER A 68 9.48 -24.77 26.59
CA SER A 68 9.65 -26.24 26.71
C SER A 68 8.37 -26.92 27.21
N ASP A 69 7.55 -26.21 28.01
CA ASP A 69 6.27 -26.66 28.53
C ASP A 69 5.13 -25.76 27.95
N LEU A 70 4.52 -26.20 26.85
CA LEU A 70 3.43 -25.49 26.21
C LEU A 70 2.13 -25.57 27.02
N ASP A 71 1.91 -26.61 27.81
CA ASP A 71 0.72 -26.75 28.68
C ASP A 71 0.74 -25.66 29.75
N TYR A 72 1.91 -25.45 30.36
CA TYR A 72 2.12 -24.37 31.31
C TYR A 72 1.91 -22.98 30.65
N LEU A 73 2.48 -22.76 29.46
CA LEU A 73 2.29 -21.51 28.70
C LEU A 73 0.81 -21.20 28.49
N PHE A 74 0.05 -22.16 27.95
CA PHE A 74 -1.37 -21.94 27.66
C PHE A 74 -2.21 -21.77 28.91
N LEU A 75 -1.90 -22.51 29.98
CA LEU A 75 -2.56 -22.35 31.27
C LEU A 75 -2.37 -20.92 31.82
N GLN A 76 -1.15 -20.40 31.78
CA GLN A 76 -0.83 -19.04 32.23
C GLN A 76 -1.57 -17.99 31.38
N LEU A 77 -1.62 -18.15 30.06
CA LEU A 77 -2.34 -17.25 29.17
C LEU A 77 -3.86 -17.27 29.46
N GLN A 78 -4.46 -18.44 29.63
CA GLN A 78 -5.89 -18.59 29.99
C GLN A 78 -6.22 -17.91 31.33
N LEU A 79 -5.38 -18.12 32.33
CA LEU A 79 -5.57 -17.50 33.66
C LEU A 79 -5.44 -15.96 33.58
N GLN A 80 -4.42 -15.46 32.86
CA GLN A 80 -4.14 -14.03 32.75
C GLN A 80 -5.24 -13.28 31.98
N TYR A 81 -5.72 -13.88 30.88
CA TYR A 81 -6.74 -13.28 30.01
C TYR A 81 -8.17 -13.69 30.37
N LYS A 82 -8.33 -14.63 31.31
CA LYS A 82 -9.64 -15.19 31.75
C LYS A 82 -10.45 -15.70 30.55
N VAL A 83 -9.79 -16.41 29.66
CA VAL A 83 -10.36 -16.98 28.44
C VAL A 83 -10.11 -18.48 28.43
N ASP A 84 -11.13 -19.26 28.14
CA ASP A 84 -11.03 -20.70 27.93
C ASP A 84 -10.67 -20.97 26.46
N LEU A 85 -9.58 -21.67 26.21
CA LEU A 85 -9.11 -21.98 24.85
C LEU A 85 -9.62 -23.37 24.42
N HIS A 86 -10.19 -23.41 23.22
CA HIS A 86 -10.76 -24.59 22.59
C HIS A 86 -9.86 -25.08 21.46
N GLU A 87 -9.47 -26.36 21.50
CA GLU A 87 -8.63 -26.95 20.44
C GLU A 87 -9.26 -26.78 19.07
N ARG A 88 -8.47 -26.33 18.09
CA ARG A 88 -8.84 -26.03 16.71
C ARG A 88 -9.96 -25.00 16.54
N ASN A 89 -10.39 -24.33 17.62
CA ASN A 89 -11.44 -23.31 17.56
C ASN A 89 -11.12 -22.08 18.43
N SER A 90 -9.83 -21.82 18.68
CA SER A 90 -9.35 -20.60 19.31
C SER A 90 -8.22 -19.98 18.50
N LEU A 91 -8.17 -18.64 18.51
CA LEU A 91 -7.13 -17.84 17.87
C LEU A 91 -6.28 -17.12 18.92
N ILE A 92 -4.97 -17.23 18.83
CA ILE A 92 -4.06 -16.43 19.62
C ILE A 92 -3.42 -15.37 18.71
N ILE A 93 -3.62 -14.09 19.06
CA ILE A 93 -3.16 -12.95 18.29
C ILE A 93 -1.94 -12.33 18.98
N PHE A 94 -0.82 -12.22 18.28
CA PHE A 94 0.39 -11.52 18.67
C PHE A 94 0.41 -10.14 18.00
N ASP A 95 -0.09 -9.13 18.69
CA ASP A 95 -0.11 -7.76 18.16
C ASP A 95 1.19 -7.03 18.52
N GLU A 96 1.73 -6.25 17.57
CA GLU A 96 3.03 -5.58 17.65
C GLU A 96 4.18 -6.57 18.02
N VAL A 97 4.20 -7.74 17.34
CA VAL A 97 5.08 -8.88 17.63
C VAL A 97 6.57 -8.52 17.66
N GLN A 98 6.99 -7.47 16.95
CA GLN A 98 8.38 -6.98 16.97
C GLN A 98 8.84 -6.51 18.36
N LEU A 99 7.94 -6.25 19.30
CA LEU A 99 8.26 -5.88 20.68
C LEU A 99 8.51 -7.09 21.60
N CYS A 100 8.31 -8.32 21.06
CA CYS A 100 8.64 -9.59 21.72
C CYS A 100 9.16 -10.61 20.68
N PRO A 101 10.41 -10.49 20.21
CA PRO A 101 10.98 -11.38 19.19
C PRO A 101 10.90 -12.86 19.53
N LEU A 102 11.00 -13.22 20.83
CA LEU A 102 10.89 -14.60 21.31
C LEU A 102 9.49 -15.18 21.08
N ALA A 103 8.43 -14.38 21.20
CA ALA A 103 7.08 -14.84 20.87
C ALA A 103 6.97 -15.20 19.39
N ARG A 104 7.59 -14.42 18.48
CA ARG A 104 7.64 -14.75 17.06
C ARG A 104 8.47 -16.02 16.81
N GLN A 105 9.61 -16.20 17.49
CA GLN A 105 10.41 -17.43 17.38
C GLN A 105 9.61 -18.65 17.85
N ALA A 106 8.76 -18.49 18.88
CA ALA A 106 7.91 -19.55 19.44
C ALA A 106 6.90 -20.08 18.42
N ILE A 107 6.52 -19.32 17.38
CA ILE A 107 5.51 -19.72 16.36
C ILE A 107 5.80 -21.10 15.79
N LYS A 108 7.05 -21.44 15.54
CA LYS A 108 7.42 -22.76 15.03
C LYS A 108 6.93 -23.90 15.94
N SER A 109 7.17 -23.77 17.26
CA SER A 109 6.74 -24.78 18.24
C SER A 109 5.24 -24.75 18.46
N LEU A 110 4.64 -23.57 18.49
CA LEU A 110 3.20 -23.37 18.67
C LEU A 110 2.38 -23.95 17.52
N VAL A 111 2.81 -23.73 16.26
CA VAL A 111 2.17 -24.32 15.07
C VAL A 111 2.33 -25.85 15.06
N LYS A 112 3.54 -26.35 15.43
CA LYS A 112 3.79 -27.79 15.52
C LYS A 112 2.92 -28.48 16.56
N ASP A 113 2.59 -27.82 17.67
CA ASP A 113 1.66 -28.30 18.70
C ASP A 113 0.22 -28.46 18.19
N HIS A 114 -0.20 -27.64 17.22
CA HIS A 114 -1.42 -27.75 16.43
C HIS A 114 -2.74 -27.52 17.20
N ARG A 115 -2.71 -27.13 18.47
CA ARG A 115 -3.94 -26.90 19.27
C ARG A 115 -4.70 -25.66 18.83
N TYR A 116 -4.02 -24.57 18.48
CA TYR A 116 -4.63 -23.27 18.21
C TYR A 116 -4.13 -22.68 16.90
N ASP A 117 -4.85 -21.69 16.36
CA ASP A 117 -4.39 -20.88 15.24
C ASP A 117 -3.69 -19.61 15.75
N TYR A 118 -2.76 -19.09 14.94
CA TYR A 118 -1.94 -17.93 15.33
C TYR A 118 -1.92 -16.90 14.22
N ILE A 119 -2.19 -15.63 14.60
CA ILE A 119 -2.01 -14.47 13.72
C ILE A 119 -1.10 -13.47 14.41
N GLU A 120 -0.08 -13.03 13.69
CA GLU A 120 0.86 -12.01 14.10
C GLU A 120 0.56 -10.72 13.34
N THR A 121 0.63 -9.57 14.03
CA THR A 121 0.64 -8.27 13.38
C THR A 121 1.87 -7.49 13.77
N GLY A 122 2.35 -6.62 12.89
CA GLY A 122 3.48 -5.75 13.18
C GLY A 122 3.82 -4.82 12.02
N SER A 123 4.58 -3.79 12.31
CA SER A 123 5.21 -2.97 11.28
C SER A 123 6.56 -3.57 10.90
N LEU A 124 6.80 -3.78 9.61
CA LEU A 124 8.03 -4.42 9.10
C LEU A 124 9.32 -3.68 9.51
N ILE A 125 9.25 -2.37 9.61
CA ILE A 125 10.35 -1.50 10.04
C ILE A 125 10.94 -1.98 11.36
N SER A 126 10.09 -2.22 12.34
CA SER A 126 10.51 -2.64 13.68
C SER A 126 10.86 -4.13 13.71
N ILE A 127 10.23 -4.94 12.86
CA ILE A 127 10.47 -6.39 12.78
C ILE A 127 11.92 -6.66 12.38
N LYS A 128 12.44 -6.05 11.31
CA LYS A 128 13.80 -6.35 10.81
C LYS A 128 14.91 -6.00 11.80
N LYS A 129 14.82 -4.87 12.50
CA LYS A 129 15.84 -4.49 13.51
C LYS A 129 15.88 -5.45 14.70
N ASN A 130 14.73 -6.00 15.09
CA ASN A 130 14.62 -6.84 16.29
C ASN A 130 14.82 -8.33 16.01
N ILE A 131 14.93 -8.77 14.74
CA ILE A 131 15.12 -10.17 14.36
C ILE A 131 16.61 -10.60 14.28
N GLN A 132 17.57 -9.72 14.48
CA GLN A 132 19.00 -10.05 14.29
C GLN A 132 19.48 -11.26 15.13
N ASN A 133 18.71 -11.67 16.16
CA ASN A 133 19.07 -12.74 17.09
C ASN A 133 18.01 -13.83 17.25
N ILE A 134 17.00 -13.93 16.34
CA ILE A 134 15.98 -14.98 16.40
C ILE A 134 15.94 -15.80 15.11
N LEU A 135 15.53 -17.06 15.24
CA LEU A 135 15.18 -17.89 14.09
C LEU A 135 13.80 -17.51 13.57
N ILE A 136 13.73 -17.07 12.31
CA ILE A 136 12.45 -16.76 11.66
C ILE A 136 11.72 -18.08 11.41
N PRO A 137 10.44 -18.23 11.86
CA PRO A 137 9.70 -19.46 11.67
C PRO A 137 9.41 -19.72 10.19
N SER A 138 9.63 -20.95 9.73
CA SER A 138 9.28 -21.42 8.39
C SER A 138 7.77 -21.68 8.22
N GLU A 139 7.08 -21.85 9.35
CA GLU A 139 5.65 -22.10 9.46
C GLU A 139 4.80 -20.82 9.38
N GLU A 140 5.42 -19.68 9.10
CA GLU A 140 4.77 -18.37 8.97
C GLU A 140 4.46 -18.06 7.49
N ARG A 141 3.19 -17.79 7.16
CA ARG A 141 2.79 -17.16 5.89
C ARG A 141 2.67 -15.64 6.06
N LYS A 142 3.07 -14.88 5.04
CA LYS A 142 2.98 -13.43 5.05
C LYS A 142 1.82 -12.92 4.21
N LEU A 143 1.06 -11.97 4.75
CA LEU A 143 -0.03 -11.31 4.07
C LEU A 143 0.12 -9.80 4.17
N SER A 144 0.29 -9.13 3.02
CA SER A 144 0.37 -7.66 2.98
C SER A 144 -1.03 -7.05 3.08
N MET A 145 -1.17 -6.10 3.99
CA MET A 145 -2.34 -5.23 4.12
C MET A 145 -1.98 -3.82 3.70
N TYR A 146 -2.87 -3.18 2.96
CA TYR A 146 -2.71 -1.82 2.45
C TYR A 146 -3.75 -0.87 3.08
N PRO A 147 -3.61 0.46 2.94
CA PRO A 147 -4.72 1.39 3.18
C PRO A 147 -5.99 0.93 2.44
N MET A 148 -7.15 1.42 2.84
CA MET A 148 -8.40 1.10 2.14
C MET A 148 -8.28 1.50 0.67
N ASP A 149 -8.62 0.59 -0.23
CA ASP A 149 -8.71 0.91 -1.65
C ASP A 149 -10.01 1.64 -1.99
N TYR A 150 -10.18 2.04 -3.26
CA TYR A 150 -11.36 2.80 -3.68
C TYR A 150 -12.68 2.04 -3.46
N GLU A 151 -12.70 0.74 -3.67
CA GLU A 151 -13.91 -0.07 -3.42
C GLU A 151 -14.23 -0.17 -1.93
N GLU A 152 -13.23 -0.38 -1.06
CA GLU A 152 -13.40 -0.39 0.39
C GLU A 152 -13.85 1.00 0.90
N PHE A 153 -13.38 2.08 0.29
CA PHE A 153 -13.83 3.44 0.56
C PHE A 153 -15.30 3.63 0.16
N LEU A 154 -15.73 3.15 -1.00
CA LEU A 154 -17.14 3.17 -1.40
C LEU A 154 -18.01 2.35 -0.45
N TRP A 155 -17.56 1.19 0.00
CA TRP A 155 -18.27 0.41 1.02
C TRP A 155 -18.44 1.20 2.33
N ALA A 156 -17.43 1.96 2.74
CA ALA A 156 -17.52 2.81 3.93
C ALA A 156 -18.54 3.94 3.74
N LEU A 157 -18.74 4.43 2.52
CA LEU A 157 -19.81 5.39 2.15
C LEU A 157 -21.20 4.72 1.99
N GLY A 158 -21.30 3.40 2.15
CA GLY A 158 -22.55 2.64 1.97
C GLY A 158 -22.83 2.18 0.53
N ASP A 159 -21.90 2.39 -0.41
CA ASP A 159 -22.04 1.94 -1.80
C ASP A 159 -21.34 0.59 -2.00
N HIS A 160 -22.10 -0.47 -2.12
CA HIS A 160 -21.63 -1.84 -2.32
C HIS A 160 -21.80 -2.35 -3.75
N THR A 161 -22.29 -1.53 -4.67
CA THR A 161 -22.73 -1.95 -6.01
C THR A 161 -21.94 -1.32 -7.16
N THR A 162 -21.53 -0.07 -7.00
CA THR A 162 -20.91 0.71 -8.09
C THR A 162 -19.70 0.00 -8.69
N THR A 163 -18.75 -0.51 -7.89
CA THR A 163 -17.53 -1.14 -8.41
C THR A 163 -17.84 -2.36 -9.27
N ALA A 164 -18.78 -3.22 -8.84
CA ALA A 164 -19.17 -4.41 -9.60
C ALA A 164 -19.84 -4.06 -10.93
N LEU A 165 -20.64 -2.99 -10.98
CA LEU A 165 -21.28 -2.52 -12.21
C LEU A 165 -20.28 -1.87 -13.17
N VAL A 166 -19.38 -1.04 -12.64
CA VAL A 166 -18.29 -0.42 -13.43
C VAL A 166 -17.36 -1.49 -14.00
N ARG A 167 -17.09 -2.57 -13.25
CA ARG A 167 -16.34 -3.72 -13.74
C ARG A 167 -16.97 -4.35 -14.98
N LYS A 168 -18.29 -4.54 -14.99
CA LYS A 168 -19.00 -5.10 -16.16
C LYS A 168 -18.85 -4.19 -17.39
N LEU A 169 -18.89 -2.88 -17.21
CA LEU A 169 -18.67 -1.92 -18.31
C LEU A 169 -17.22 -1.95 -18.81
N PHE A 170 -16.27 -2.07 -17.91
CA PHE A 170 -14.85 -2.27 -18.26
C PHE A 170 -14.66 -3.56 -19.08
N ASP A 171 -15.19 -4.69 -18.63
CA ASP A 171 -15.06 -5.99 -19.28
C ASP A 171 -15.70 -5.98 -20.69
N SER A 172 -16.85 -5.30 -20.84
CA SER A 172 -17.55 -5.15 -22.13
C SER A 172 -17.03 -4.00 -23.00
N ARG A 173 -16.06 -3.21 -22.49
CA ARG A 173 -15.48 -2.04 -23.19
C ARG A 173 -16.53 -0.97 -23.58
N HIS A 174 -17.53 -0.78 -22.75
CA HIS A 174 -18.56 0.23 -22.96
C HIS A 174 -18.33 1.47 -22.11
N PRO A 175 -18.45 2.70 -22.67
CA PRO A 175 -18.38 3.93 -21.90
C PRO A 175 -19.55 4.01 -20.89
N ILE A 176 -19.32 4.72 -19.79
CA ILE A 176 -20.30 4.89 -18.70
C ILE A 176 -21.34 5.96 -19.07
N GLY A 177 -20.94 6.94 -19.86
CA GLY A 177 -21.74 8.13 -20.21
C GLY A 177 -21.46 9.32 -19.28
N ASP A 178 -21.50 10.52 -19.86
CA ASP A 178 -21.00 11.77 -19.28
C ASP A 178 -21.50 12.08 -17.86
N LYS A 179 -22.80 11.88 -17.61
CA LYS A 179 -23.40 12.24 -16.31
C LYS A 179 -22.86 11.35 -15.18
N LEU A 180 -22.81 10.04 -15.42
CA LEU A 180 -22.35 9.08 -14.42
C LEU A 180 -20.84 9.13 -14.29
N HIS A 181 -20.13 9.26 -15.41
CA HIS A 181 -18.67 9.45 -15.41
C HIS A 181 -18.26 10.66 -14.54
N ARG A 182 -18.91 11.83 -14.67
CA ARG A 182 -18.62 13.01 -13.84
C ARG A 182 -18.84 12.72 -12.34
N LYS A 183 -19.90 11.99 -11.99
CA LYS A 183 -20.15 11.58 -10.61
C LYS A 183 -19.02 10.69 -10.11
N LEU A 184 -18.66 9.63 -10.84
CA LEU A 184 -17.62 8.69 -10.45
C LEU A 184 -16.24 9.36 -10.33
N MET A 185 -15.91 10.29 -11.24
CA MET A 185 -14.68 11.08 -11.14
C MET A 185 -14.66 11.96 -9.90
N ARG A 186 -15.79 12.56 -9.50
CA ARG A 186 -15.88 13.32 -8.26
C ARG A 186 -15.71 12.43 -7.04
N ASP A 187 -16.37 11.29 -6.99
CA ASP A 187 -16.27 10.32 -5.89
C ASP A 187 -14.84 9.75 -5.79
N PHE A 188 -14.19 9.52 -6.93
CA PHE A 188 -12.79 9.08 -6.96
C PHE A 188 -11.81 10.17 -6.48
N ARG A 189 -12.03 11.43 -6.88
CA ARG A 189 -11.23 12.56 -6.34
C ARG A 189 -11.43 12.70 -4.84
N LEU A 190 -12.65 12.50 -4.33
CA LEU A 190 -12.91 12.49 -2.90
C LEU A 190 -12.04 11.42 -2.21
N TYR A 191 -11.99 10.21 -2.76
CA TYR A 191 -11.09 9.16 -2.27
C TYR A 191 -9.61 9.59 -2.30
N MET A 192 -9.15 10.20 -3.39
CA MET A 192 -7.78 10.70 -3.48
C MET A 192 -7.45 11.75 -2.39
N LEU A 193 -8.43 12.54 -1.96
CA LEU A 193 -8.27 13.60 -0.95
C LEU A 193 -8.34 13.08 0.49
N VAL A 194 -9.32 12.24 0.78
CA VAL A 194 -9.51 11.63 2.11
C VAL A 194 -8.44 10.57 2.34
N GLY A 195 -8.15 9.76 1.33
CA GLY A 195 -7.26 8.61 1.39
C GLY A 195 -7.95 7.34 1.88
N GLY A 196 -7.15 6.30 2.04
CA GLY A 196 -7.57 4.99 2.53
C GLY A 196 -7.19 4.72 3.99
N MET A 197 -6.71 5.71 4.74
CA MET A 197 -6.40 5.53 6.16
C MET A 197 -7.70 5.45 6.97
N PRO A 198 -8.00 4.32 7.68
CA PRO A 198 -9.30 4.13 8.32
C PRO A 198 -9.72 5.26 9.26
N GLN A 199 -8.76 5.86 9.98
CA GLN A 199 -9.04 7.00 10.87
C GLN A 199 -9.47 8.24 10.09
N ALA A 200 -8.81 8.55 8.97
CA ALA A 200 -9.16 9.67 8.10
C ALA A 200 -10.52 9.46 7.43
N VAL A 201 -10.80 8.25 6.95
CA VAL A 201 -12.12 7.87 6.39
C VAL A 201 -13.21 8.01 7.45
N ASN A 202 -13.00 7.51 8.66
CA ASN A 202 -13.97 7.62 9.76
C ASN A 202 -14.25 9.08 10.13
N GLU A 203 -13.20 9.92 10.23
CA GLU A 203 -13.37 11.36 10.52
C GLU A 203 -14.17 12.06 9.43
N TYR A 204 -13.91 11.74 8.14
CA TYR A 204 -14.69 12.26 7.04
C TYR A 204 -16.16 11.89 7.12
N LEU A 205 -16.46 10.61 7.39
CA LEU A 205 -17.85 10.12 7.51
C LEU A 205 -18.63 10.78 8.66
N GLN A 206 -17.95 11.05 9.78
CA GLN A 206 -18.58 11.66 10.95
C GLN A 206 -18.78 13.16 10.80
N THR A 207 -17.89 13.87 10.12
CA THR A 207 -17.83 15.33 10.17
C THR A 207 -17.99 16.03 8.83
N ASN A 208 -17.77 15.32 7.72
CA ASN A 208 -17.69 15.87 6.36
C ASN A 208 -16.78 17.14 6.29
N ASN A 209 -15.70 17.13 7.05
CA ASN A 209 -14.82 18.29 7.24
C ASN A 209 -13.37 17.95 6.88
N PHE A 210 -12.88 18.47 5.76
CA PHE A 210 -11.53 18.23 5.28
C PHE A 210 -10.44 18.70 6.24
N ARG A 211 -10.65 19.80 6.98
CA ARG A 211 -9.67 20.28 7.96
C ARG A 211 -9.44 19.26 9.08
N LYS A 212 -10.50 18.63 9.58
CA LYS A 212 -10.38 17.57 10.59
C LYS A 212 -9.69 16.32 10.03
N VAL A 213 -10.04 15.94 8.80
CA VAL A 213 -9.38 14.85 8.07
C VAL A 213 -7.89 15.16 7.88
N ASP A 214 -7.53 16.39 7.52
CA ASP A 214 -6.13 16.84 7.39
C ASP A 214 -5.35 16.70 8.70
N THR A 215 -5.95 17.09 9.83
CA THR A 215 -5.34 16.91 11.15
C THR A 215 -4.99 15.44 11.42
N ILE A 216 -5.93 14.51 11.20
CA ILE A 216 -5.68 13.07 11.36
C ILE A 216 -4.55 12.57 10.44
N LYS A 217 -4.52 13.04 9.19
CA LYS A 217 -3.46 12.64 8.24
C LYS A 217 -2.09 13.17 8.66
N ARG A 218 -2.02 14.40 9.19
CA ARG A 218 -0.78 14.97 9.74
C ARG A 218 -0.28 14.18 10.95
N ASP A 219 -1.17 13.78 11.85
CA ASP A 219 -0.80 12.94 12.99
C ASP A 219 -0.23 11.58 12.52
N ILE A 220 -0.78 11.00 11.46
CA ILE A 220 -0.25 9.76 10.87
C ILE A 220 1.13 9.99 10.24
N LEU A 221 1.34 11.09 9.51
CA LEU A 221 2.63 11.45 8.93
C LEU A 221 3.69 11.67 10.01
N ASN A 222 3.35 12.37 11.09
CA ASN A 222 4.23 12.57 12.24
C ASN A 222 4.65 11.24 12.88
N LEU A 223 3.72 10.29 13.02
CA LEU A 223 4.05 8.94 13.50
C LEU A 223 5.02 8.20 12.57
N TYR A 224 4.90 8.36 11.25
CA TYR A 224 5.85 7.77 10.30
C TYR A 224 7.24 8.41 10.44
N GLU A 225 7.34 9.72 10.58
CA GLU A 225 8.60 10.40 10.82
C GLU A 225 9.28 9.96 12.13
N ASP A 226 8.49 9.78 13.20
CA ASP A 226 9.02 9.28 14.47
C ASP A 226 9.52 7.83 14.36
N ASP A 227 8.86 7.01 13.56
CA ASP A 227 9.34 5.65 13.27
C ASP A 227 10.61 5.69 12.41
N PHE A 228 10.72 6.58 11.42
CA PHE A 228 11.94 6.78 10.63
C PHE A 228 13.13 7.23 11.50
N LYS A 229 12.92 8.15 12.45
CA LYS A 229 13.99 8.59 13.38
C LYS A 229 14.50 7.47 14.27
N LYS A 230 13.65 6.48 14.62
CA LYS A 230 14.09 5.27 15.36
C LYS A 230 15.01 4.38 14.53
N ILE A 231 14.82 4.36 13.20
CA ILE A 231 15.61 3.54 12.27
C ILE A 231 16.90 4.27 11.91
N ASP A 232 16.76 5.51 11.52
CA ASP A 232 17.84 6.38 11.06
C ASP A 232 17.90 7.65 11.91
N SER A 233 18.82 7.65 12.88
CA SER A 233 19.07 8.80 13.76
C SER A 233 19.66 10.01 13.01
N THR A 234 20.12 9.84 11.76
CA THR A 234 20.66 10.93 10.94
C THR A 234 19.55 11.77 10.28
N GLY A 235 18.31 11.28 10.30
CA GLY A 235 17.15 11.96 9.71
C GLY A 235 17.04 11.87 8.18
N LYS A 236 17.93 11.12 7.52
CA LYS A 236 17.95 11.00 6.05
C LYS A 236 16.70 10.32 5.49
N LEU A 237 16.16 9.31 6.21
CA LEU A 237 14.90 8.66 5.84
C LEU A 237 13.75 9.65 5.78
N SER A 238 13.61 10.52 6.80
CA SER A 238 12.58 11.56 6.82
C SER A 238 12.76 12.56 5.68
N LEU A 239 13.98 12.99 5.40
CA LEU A 239 14.27 13.90 4.27
C LEU A 239 13.90 13.28 2.92
N LEU A 240 14.22 12.01 2.70
CA LEU A 240 13.84 11.30 1.47
C LEU A 240 12.32 11.17 1.34
N PHE A 241 11.63 10.85 2.44
CA PHE A 241 10.18 10.74 2.46
C PHE A 241 9.50 12.09 2.16
N ASP A 242 9.90 13.16 2.84
CA ASP A 242 9.33 14.51 2.68
C ASP A 242 9.54 15.08 1.28
N ALA A 243 10.61 14.71 0.61
CA ALA A 243 10.93 15.19 -0.73
C ALA A 243 10.11 14.51 -1.84
N ILE A 244 9.36 13.44 -1.56
CA ILE A 244 8.64 12.67 -2.60
C ILE A 244 7.73 13.55 -3.46
N PRO A 245 6.84 14.41 -2.93
CA PRO A 245 5.98 15.24 -3.77
C PRO A 245 6.77 16.21 -4.66
N ALA A 246 7.82 16.83 -4.12
CA ALA A 246 8.64 17.77 -4.87
C ALA A 246 9.46 17.09 -5.99
N GLN A 247 9.90 15.84 -5.78
CA GLN A 247 10.62 15.07 -6.77
C GLN A 247 9.71 14.62 -7.92
N LEU A 248 8.49 14.17 -7.63
CA LEU A 248 7.51 13.80 -8.64
C LEU A 248 7.04 15.04 -9.46
N ASN A 249 6.87 16.19 -8.82
CA ASN A 249 6.46 17.44 -9.50
C ASN A 249 7.51 17.96 -10.51
N LYS A 250 8.79 17.60 -10.35
CA LYS A 250 9.86 18.03 -11.27
C LYS A 250 9.82 17.33 -12.63
N ASN A 251 8.92 16.40 -12.88
CA ASN A 251 8.88 15.53 -14.06
C ASN A 251 10.26 14.91 -14.38
N ALA A 252 11.03 14.61 -13.34
CA ALA A 252 12.32 13.96 -13.50
C ALA A 252 12.12 12.47 -13.77
N ALA A 253 12.85 11.94 -14.74
CA ALA A 253 12.78 10.52 -15.14
C ALA A 253 13.13 9.53 -14.00
N ARG A 254 13.54 10.01 -12.84
CA ARG A 254 13.83 9.24 -11.62
C ARG A 254 13.86 10.15 -10.40
N TYR A 255 13.73 9.57 -9.22
CA TYR A 255 14.00 10.24 -7.97
C TYR A 255 15.48 10.64 -7.90
N GLN A 256 15.76 11.93 -7.77
CA GLN A 256 17.13 12.46 -7.75
C GLN A 256 17.62 12.59 -6.30
N VAL A 257 18.20 11.52 -5.77
CA VAL A 257 18.69 11.48 -4.38
C VAL A 257 19.71 12.57 -4.09
N SER A 258 20.59 12.90 -5.04
CA SER A 258 21.58 13.98 -4.89
C SER A 258 20.98 15.36 -4.63
N ASN A 259 19.73 15.58 -5.00
CA ASN A 259 19.01 16.83 -4.68
C ASN A 259 18.54 16.91 -3.22
N VAL A 260 18.54 15.79 -2.52
CA VAL A 260 18.07 15.65 -1.13
C VAL A 260 19.24 15.35 -0.20
N LEU A 261 20.13 14.45 -0.62
CA LEU A 261 21.30 13.98 0.13
C LEU A 261 22.57 14.20 -0.74
N ALA A 262 23.20 15.35 -0.60
CA ALA A 262 24.21 15.83 -1.55
C ALA A 262 25.54 15.03 -1.59
N ASN A 263 25.89 14.25 -0.56
CA ASN A 263 27.21 13.61 -0.47
C ASN A 263 27.18 12.15 0.01
N ASP A 264 26.04 11.45 -0.13
CA ASP A 264 25.93 10.10 0.35
C ASP A 264 26.45 9.05 -0.67
N ARG A 265 27.02 7.97 -0.14
CA ARG A 265 27.49 6.85 -0.95
C ARG A 265 26.30 6.05 -1.50
N ALA A 266 26.48 5.49 -2.70
CA ALA A 266 25.43 4.73 -3.38
C ALA A 266 24.87 3.55 -2.52
N ASP A 267 25.74 2.82 -1.82
CA ASP A 267 25.32 1.70 -0.98
C ASP A 267 24.45 2.15 0.18
N SER A 268 24.82 3.24 0.87
CA SER A 268 24.02 3.83 1.95
C SER A 268 22.64 4.29 1.46
N ILE A 269 22.55 4.80 0.24
CA ILE A 269 21.29 5.20 -0.38
C ILE A 269 20.39 3.98 -0.63
N LEU A 270 20.94 2.89 -1.15
CA LEU A 270 20.17 1.66 -1.38
C LEU A 270 19.62 1.07 -0.09
N GLU A 271 20.38 1.12 1.01
CA GLU A 271 19.91 0.71 2.33
C GLU A 271 18.72 1.59 2.79
N LEU A 272 18.83 2.92 2.68
CA LEU A 272 17.74 3.84 3.02
C LEU A 272 16.46 3.60 2.19
N ILE A 273 16.62 3.34 0.88
CA ILE A 273 15.48 3.02 0.01
C ILE A 273 14.85 1.67 0.36
N ALA A 274 15.67 0.68 0.73
CA ALA A 274 15.17 -0.61 1.21
C ALA A 274 14.36 -0.43 2.52
N GLU A 275 14.84 0.36 3.47
CA GLU A 275 14.12 0.67 4.71
C GLU A 275 12.79 1.41 4.44
N LEU A 276 12.77 2.41 3.53
CA LEU A 276 11.54 3.08 3.11
C LEU A 276 10.53 2.10 2.47
N LYS A 277 10.99 1.22 1.60
CA LYS A 277 10.14 0.19 0.98
C LYS A 277 9.57 -0.77 2.02
N ASP A 278 10.41 -1.22 2.95
CA ASP A 278 10.01 -2.14 4.01
C ASP A 278 9.06 -1.50 5.03
N SER A 279 9.09 -0.17 5.17
CA SER A 279 8.12 0.55 5.97
C SER A 279 6.67 0.37 5.49
N LYS A 280 6.49 -0.03 4.23
CA LYS A 280 5.20 -0.08 3.53
C LYS A 280 4.49 1.27 3.44
N THR A 281 5.16 2.36 3.83
CA THR A 281 4.65 3.74 3.70
C THR A 281 4.99 4.32 2.34
N VAL A 282 6.04 3.78 1.70
CA VAL A 282 6.56 4.20 0.39
C VAL A 282 6.49 3.04 -0.60
N LEU A 283 6.05 3.34 -1.80
CA LEU A 283 6.05 2.44 -2.95
C LEU A 283 7.22 2.80 -3.86
N VAL A 284 7.97 1.80 -4.30
CA VAL A 284 9.13 2.00 -5.16
C VAL A 284 8.83 1.43 -6.54
N SER A 285 8.89 2.30 -7.57
CA SER A 285 8.85 1.89 -8.97
C SER A 285 10.27 1.88 -9.53
N TYR A 286 10.74 0.72 -9.95
CA TYR A 286 12.09 0.57 -10.51
C TYR A 286 12.11 0.74 -12.02
N HIS A 287 13.21 1.29 -12.56
CA HIS A 287 13.43 1.32 -13.99
C HIS A 287 13.69 -0.11 -14.51
N ALA A 288 12.96 -0.53 -15.53
CA ALA A 288 13.22 -1.78 -16.22
C ALA A 288 14.32 -1.54 -17.28
N ASN A 289 15.46 -2.24 -17.22
CA ASN A 289 16.52 -2.09 -18.24
C ASN A 289 16.13 -2.73 -19.57
N ASP A 290 15.34 -3.80 -19.54
CA ASP A 290 14.72 -4.41 -20.73
C ASP A 290 13.22 -4.63 -20.46
N PRO A 291 12.35 -3.93 -21.20
CA PRO A 291 10.89 -4.05 -21.00
C PRO A 291 10.37 -5.37 -21.57
N ASN A 292 10.27 -6.39 -20.73
CA ASN A 292 9.76 -7.72 -21.04
C ASN A 292 8.95 -8.29 -19.86
N ALA A 293 8.34 -9.46 -20.01
CA ALA A 293 7.54 -10.07 -18.93
C ALA A 293 8.35 -10.43 -17.66
N GLY A 294 9.67 -10.49 -17.73
CA GLY A 294 10.58 -10.77 -16.61
C GLY A 294 11.27 -9.54 -16.03
N MET A 295 10.59 -8.39 -15.93
CA MET A 295 11.18 -7.12 -15.48
C MET A 295 11.86 -7.20 -14.12
N SER A 296 11.39 -8.03 -13.21
CA SER A 296 11.99 -8.22 -11.88
C SER A 296 13.45 -8.69 -11.93
N THR A 297 13.86 -9.39 -13.00
CA THR A 297 15.24 -9.85 -13.19
C THR A 297 16.14 -8.79 -13.81
N ASN A 298 15.58 -7.75 -14.41
CA ASN A 298 16.28 -6.73 -15.20
C ASN A 298 16.09 -5.31 -14.63
N LYS A 299 15.69 -5.18 -13.37
CA LYS A 299 15.47 -3.87 -12.73
C LYS A 299 16.78 -3.18 -12.36
N ASP A 300 16.82 -1.87 -12.57
CA ASP A 300 17.90 -1.01 -12.11
C ASP A 300 17.59 -0.49 -10.70
N LEU A 301 18.32 -1.00 -9.70
CA LEU A 301 18.13 -0.60 -8.31
C LEU A 301 18.54 0.86 -8.02
N CYS A 302 19.38 1.45 -8.90
CA CYS A 302 19.84 2.83 -8.77
C CYS A 302 18.92 3.85 -9.48
N LYS A 303 17.95 3.36 -10.27
CA LYS A 303 16.97 4.20 -10.96
C LYS A 303 15.57 3.83 -10.51
N PHE A 304 14.95 4.69 -9.73
CA PHE A 304 13.64 4.48 -9.16
C PHE A 304 12.83 5.76 -9.05
N LYS A 305 11.52 5.62 -8.94
CA LYS A 305 10.58 6.64 -8.49
C LYS A 305 9.99 6.21 -7.15
N LEU A 306 9.66 7.17 -6.30
CA LEU A 306 9.03 6.94 -4.99
C LEU A 306 7.62 7.52 -5.00
N PHE A 307 6.66 6.74 -4.49
CA PHE A 307 5.28 7.13 -4.30
C PHE A 307 4.85 6.84 -2.86
N LEU A 308 3.85 7.51 -2.34
CA LEU A 308 3.27 7.16 -1.04
C LEU A 308 2.25 6.04 -1.19
N CYS A 309 2.17 5.18 -0.16
CA CYS A 309 1.20 4.08 -0.12
C CYS A 309 -0.26 4.56 -0.03
N ASP A 310 -0.49 5.83 0.30
CA ASP A 310 -1.81 6.45 0.42
C ASP A 310 -1.82 7.85 -0.19
N THR A 311 -2.70 8.06 -1.17
CA THR A 311 -2.78 9.34 -1.90
C THR A 311 -3.39 10.45 -1.06
N GLY A 312 -4.21 10.15 -0.05
CA GLY A 312 -4.67 11.15 0.91
C GLY A 312 -3.54 11.70 1.77
N LEU A 313 -2.65 10.83 2.25
CA LEU A 313 -1.42 11.26 2.94
C LEU A 313 -0.50 12.06 2.01
N PHE A 314 -0.37 11.63 0.75
CA PHE A 314 0.40 12.37 -0.26
C PHE A 314 -0.12 13.79 -0.44
N THR A 315 -1.45 13.96 -0.55
CA THR A 315 -2.07 15.29 -0.66
C THR A 315 -1.75 16.17 0.55
N THR A 316 -1.79 15.63 1.76
CA THR A 316 -1.41 16.38 2.97
C THR A 316 0.08 16.74 2.99
N LEU A 317 0.95 15.82 2.57
CA LEU A 317 2.39 16.04 2.50
C LEU A 317 2.76 17.14 1.49
N MET A 318 2.00 17.28 0.38
CA MET A 318 2.18 18.37 -0.59
C MET A 318 2.02 19.78 0.01
N PHE A 319 1.19 19.91 1.04
CA PHE A 319 0.86 21.18 1.71
C PHE A 319 1.37 21.22 3.16
N LYS A 320 2.51 20.55 3.41
CA LYS A 320 3.11 20.45 4.75
C LYS A 320 3.71 21.78 5.26
N ASP A 321 3.91 22.76 4.38
CA ASP A 321 4.48 24.07 4.68
C ASP A 321 3.66 24.92 5.68
N LYS A 322 2.40 24.53 5.93
CA LYS A 322 1.49 25.15 6.90
C LYS A 322 1.01 24.13 7.94
N ASP A 323 0.54 24.63 9.08
CA ASP A 323 -0.02 23.79 10.15
C ASP A 323 -1.27 23.01 9.74
N PHE A 324 -1.97 23.48 8.71
CA PHE A 324 -3.13 22.82 8.12
C PHE A 324 -3.30 23.19 6.65
N THR A 325 -3.96 22.33 5.89
CA THR A 325 -4.38 22.61 4.51
C THR A 325 -5.77 23.27 4.54
N GLU A 326 -5.90 24.43 3.90
CA GLU A 326 -7.16 25.18 3.86
C GLU A 326 -8.25 24.40 3.11
N ASN A 327 -9.48 24.41 3.60
CA ASN A 327 -10.62 23.73 2.96
C ASN A 327 -10.80 24.12 1.49
N ILE A 328 -10.53 25.40 1.15
CA ILE A 328 -10.62 25.87 -0.24
C ILE A 328 -9.65 25.15 -1.18
N ILE A 329 -8.49 24.70 -0.70
CA ILE A 329 -7.55 23.89 -1.49
C ILE A 329 -8.17 22.52 -1.79
N TYR A 330 -8.76 21.87 -0.79
CA TYR A 330 -9.46 20.61 -0.95
C TYR A 330 -10.66 20.72 -1.91
N GLU A 331 -11.45 21.79 -1.79
CA GLU A 331 -12.58 22.06 -2.69
C GLU A 331 -12.12 22.25 -4.14
N LYS A 332 -11.04 22.99 -4.36
CA LYS A 332 -10.45 23.18 -5.69
C LYS A 332 -9.90 21.87 -6.28
N LEU A 333 -9.27 21.03 -5.46
CA LEU A 333 -8.81 19.69 -5.88
C LEU A 333 -10.00 18.80 -6.24
N LEU A 334 -11.05 18.79 -5.42
CA LEU A 334 -12.25 18.00 -5.65
C LEU A 334 -12.95 18.38 -6.97
N ASN A 335 -12.99 19.67 -7.26
CA ASN A 335 -13.65 20.24 -8.46
C ASN A 335 -12.72 20.34 -9.68
N ASP A 336 -11.45 19.91 -9.57
CA ASP A 336 -10.44 20.01 -10.65
C ASP A 336 -10.21 21.44 -11.13
N THR A 337 -10.24 22.40 -10.21
CA THR A 337 -10.10 23.84 -10.48
C THR A 337 -8.83 24.46 -9.90
N LEU A 338 -7.95 23.65 -9.31
CA LEU A 338 -6.66 24.10 -8.83
C LEU A 338 -5.72 24.35 -10.03
N ASN A 339 -5.20 25.57 -10.15
CA ASN A 339 -4.24 25.96 -11.21
C ASN A 339 -2.84 25.38 -10.96
N THR A 340 -2.75 24.05 -10.83
CA THR A 340 -1.49 23.34 -10.59
C THR A 340 -1.49 22.09 -11.47
N ASN A 341 -0.34 21.70 -11.98
CA ASN A 341 -0.21 20.39 -12.64
C ASN A 341 -0.34 19.29 -11.60
N LEU A 342 -1.42 18.53 -11.65
CA LEU A 342 -1.72 17.44 -10.74
C LEU A 342 -1.33 16.05 -11.30
N GLY A 343 -0.58 16.01 -12.40
CA GLY A 343 -0.15 14.76 -13.03
C GLY A 343 0.43 13.77 -12.04
N TYR A 344 1.35 14.25 -11.20
CA TYR A 344 2.02 13.43 -10.16
C TYR A 344 1.07 12.89 -9.07
N LEU A 345 -0.05 13.56 -8.79
CA LEU A 345 -1.09 13.04 -7.88
C LEU A 345 -1.81 11.85 -8.51
N TYR A 346 -2.08 11.92 -9.81
CA TYR A 346 -2.66 10.79 -10.56
C TYR A 346 -1.67 9.65 -10.75
N GLU A 347 -0.38 9.92 -10.92
CA GLU A 347 0.65 8.89 -10.92
C GLU A 347 0.71 8.18 -9.55
N ASN A 348 0.64 8.92 -8.44
CA ASN A 348 0.66 8.33 -7.10
C ASN A 348 -0.54 7.40 -6.86
N ILE A 349 -1.76 7.81 -7.23
CA ILE A 349 -2.93 6.94 -7.03
C ILE A 349 -2.89 5.70 -7.92
N VAL A 350 -2.37 5.81 -9.15
CA VAL A 350 -2.17 4.64 -10.03
C VAL A 350 -1.13 3.69 -9.43
N ALA A 351 0.01 4.20 -8.93
CA ALA A 351 1.01 3.40 -8.23
C ALA A 351 0.42 2.66 -7.02
N GLN A 352 -0.38 3.36 -6.21
CA GLN A 352 -1.09 2.79 -5.06
C GLN A 352 -2.02 1.64 -5.49
N ILE A 353 -2.87 1.85 -6.49
CA ILE A 353 -3.82 0.85 -6.98
C ILE A 353 -3.11 -0.38 -7.53
N LEU A 354 -2.11 -0.19 -8.39
CA LEU A 354 -1.36 -1.30 -8.97
C LEU A 354 -0.67 -2.14 -7.89
N THR A 355 -0.11 -1.50 -6.86
CA THR A 355 0.50 -2.21 -5.72
C THR A 355 -0.54 -2.97 -4.91
N CYS A 356 -1.71 -2.38 -4.63
CA CYS A 356 -2.82 -3.06 -3.92
C CYS A 356 -3.32 -4.30 -4.67
N ASN A 357 -3.24 -4.29 -6.01
CA ASN A 357 -3.55 -5.43 -6.87
C ASN A 357 -2.43 -6.50 -6.91
N GLY A 358 -1.33 -6.29 -6.17
CA GLY A 358 -0.21 -7.24 -6.06
C GLY A 358 0.87 -7.07 -7.13
N ASN A 359 0.86 -5.99 -7.91
CA ASN A 359 1.89 -5.74 -8.91
C ASN A 359 3.14 -5.10 -8.30
N GLU A 360 4.32 -5.57 -8.70
CA GLU A 360 5.56 -4.81 -8.53
C GLU A 360 5.58 -3.68 -9.56
N LEU A 361 6.01 -2.48 -9.14
CA LEU A 361 5.97 -1.31 -9.99
C LEU A 361 7.26 -1.19 -10.82
N PHE A 362 7.09 -0.98 -12.11
CA PHE A 362 8.16 -0.71 -13.06
C PHE A 362 7.79 0.49 -13.93
N TYR A 363 8.80 1.28 -14.32
CA TYR A 363 8.69 2.30 -15.34
C TYR A 363 9.81 2.15 -16.37
N TYR A 364 9.72 2.88 -17.49
CA TYR A 364 10.72 2.78 -18.53
C TYR A 364 11.01 4.14 -19.15
N THR A 365 12.29 4.42 -19.45
CA THR A 365 12.71 5.59 -20.22
C THR A 365 13.58 5.19 -21.39
N PHE A 366 13.42 5.86 -22.52
CA PHE A 366 14.20 5.60 -23.72
C PHE A 366 14.47 6.88 -24.52
N PHE A 367 15.50 6.84 -25.33
CA PHE A 367 15.98 8.00 -26.05
C PHE A 367 14.95 8.51 -27.06
N ASN A 368 14.81 9.85 -27.12
CA ASN A 368 14.01 10.56 -28.11
C ASN A 368 14.95 11.25 -29.09
N GLU A 369 15.00 10.78 -30.32
CA GLU A 369 15.90 11.29 -31.37
C GLU A 369 15.62 12.75 -31.78
N THR A 370 14.41 13.26 -31.52
CA THR A 370 13.94 14.57 -31.96
C THR A 370 14.00 15.66 -30.88
N SER A 371 14.27 15.27 -29.62
CA SER A 371 14.30 16.23 -28.50
C SER A 371 15.41 15.88 -27.50
N ARG A 372 15.76 16.85 -26.63
CA ARG A 372 16.73 16.63 -25.53
C ARG A 372 16.15 15.82 -24.35
N HIS A 373 14.83 15.53 -24.37
CA HIS A 373 14.15 14.80 -23.32
C HIS A 373 13.89 13.37 -23.76
N ASN A 374 14.09 12.41 -22.86
CA ASN A 374 13.72 11.02 -23.11
C ASN A 374 12.18 10.87 -23.14
N TYR A 375 11.73 9.88 -23.89
CA TYR A 375 10.38 9.33 -23.72
C TYR A 375 10.31 8.55 -22.41
N GLU A 376 9.16 8.56 -21.78
CA GLU A 376 8.90 7.85 -20.53
C GLU A 376 7.55 7.12 -20.62
N ILE A 377 7.51 5.91 -20.07
CA ILE A 377 6.29 5.13 -19.79
C ILE A 377 6.17 5.07 -18.27
N ASP A 378 5.07 5.59 -17.74
CA ASP A 378 4.87 5.77 -16.29
C ASP A 378 4.84 4.44 -15.55
N PHE A 379 4.14 3.42 -16.09
CA PHE A 379 4.13 2.08 -15.54
C PHE A 379 4.17 0.99 -16.63
N LEU A 380 4.78 -0.14 -16.27
CA LEU A 380 4.77 -1.35 -17.05
C LEU A 380 4.20 -2.48 -16.20
N LEU A 381 3.19 -3.18 -16.71
CA LEU A 381 2.69 -4.41 -16.08
C LEU A 381 3.13 -5.63 -16.90
N ALA A 382 3.54 -6.68 -16.18
CA ALA A 382 3.71 -8.00 -16.80
C ALA A 382 2.35 -8.70 -16.84
N SER A 383 1.97 -9.18 -18.02
CA SER A 383 0.74 -9.94 -18.21
C SER A 383 1.03 -11.15 -19.11
N ARG A 384 0.83 -12.36 -18.59
CA ARG A 384 1.21 -13.61 -19.26
C ARG A 384 2.70 -13.59 -19.61
N ASN A 385 3.04 -13.68 -20.89
CA ASN A 385 4.42 -13.61 -21.42
C ASN A 385 4.74 -12.27 -22.11
N LYS A 386 3.93 -11.26 -21.90
CA LYS A 386 4.01 -9.92 -22.52
C LYS A 386 3.92 -8.81 -21.49
N ILE A 387 3.98 -7.58 -21.94
CA ILE A 387 3.86 -6.36 -21.11
C ILE A 387 2.68 -5.51 -21.57
N CYS A 388 2.16 -4.73 -20.62
CA CYS A 388 1.15 -3.72 -20.86
C CYS A 388 1.70 -2.37 -20.40
N PRO A 389 2.10 -1.45 -21.31
CA PRO A 389 2.48 -0.10 -20.96
C PRO A 389 1.29 0.73 -20.53
N ILE A 390 1.47 1.55 -19.51
CA ILE A 390 0.48 2.48 -18.97
C ILE A 390 1.10 3.88 -18.95
N GLU A 391 0.43 4.83 -19.62
CA GLU A 391 0.72 6.26 -19.53
C GLU A 391 -0.41 6.93 -18.75
N VAL A 392 -0.08 7.84 -17.82
CA VAL A 392 -1.04 8.53 -16.94
C VAL A 392 -1.12 10.01 -17.32
N LYS A 393 -2.30 10.50 -17.63
CA LYS A 393 -2.54 11.89 -18.04
C LYS A 393 -3.67 12.54 -17.24
N SER A 394 -3.37 13.55 -16.44
CA SER A 394 -4.39 14.40 -15.81
C SER A 394 -4.99 15.39 -16.82
N SER A 395 -4.20 15.84 -17.81
CA SER A 395 -4.56 16.77 -18.87
C SER A 395 -3.74 16.46 -20.13
N GLY A 396 -4.03 17.15 -21.25
CA GLY A 396 -3.22 17.00 -22.48
C GLY A 396 -3.27 15.62 -23.14
N TYR A 397 -4.30 14.82 -22.88
CA TYR A 397 -4.45 13.42 -23.27
C TYR A 397 -4.57 13.16 -24.78
N LYS A 398 -4.72 14.22 -25.61
CA LYS A 398 -4.77 14.10 -27.08
C LYS A 398 -3.41 13.75 -27.70
N THR A 399 -2.34 13.83 -26.95
CA THR A 399 -0.98 13.51 -27.39
C THR A 399 -0.35 12.52 -26.41
N HIS A 400 -0.01 11.33 -26.90
CA HIS A 400 0.62 10.25 -26.13
C HIS A 400 1.83 9.68 -26.89
N LYS A 401 2.70 10.61 -27.34
CA LYS A 401 3.87 10.25 -28.18
C LYS A 401 4.81 9.21 -27.54
N SER A 402 5.02 9.28 -26.21
CA SER A 402 5.87 8.31 -25.51
C SER A 402 5.30 6.90 -25.66
N LEU A 403 3.99 6.75 -25.44
CA LEU A 403 3.31 5.46 -25.58
C LEU A 403 3.33 4.96 -27.04
N ASP A 404 3.10 5.85 -28.00
CA ASP A 404 3.13 5.49 -29.43
C ASP A 404 4.51 4.99 -29.87
N GLU A 405 5.56 5.74 -29.55
CA GLU A 405 6.93 5.36 -29.92
C GLU A 405 7.41 4.11 -29.18
N PHE A 406 7.02 3.93 -27.92
CA PHE A 406 7.27 2.70 -27.19
C PHE A 406 6.59 1.50 -27.88
N CYS A 407 5.32 1.66 -28.23
CA CYS A 407 4.53 0.60 -28.88
C CYS A 407 5.06 0.23 -30.26
N LYS A 408 5.59 1.17 -31.04
CA LYS A 408 6.27 0.90 -32.29
C LYS A 408 7.55 0.08 -32.05
N LYS A 409 8.39 0.53 -31.11
CA LYS A 409 9.69 -0.09 -30.83
C LYS A 409 9.58 -1.52 -30.29
N TYR A 410 8.58 -1.79 -29.45
CA TYR A 410 8.41 -3.06 -28.72
C TYR A 410 7.12 -3.82 -29.11
N SER A 411 6.61 -3.63 -30.32
CA SER A 411 5.31 -4.12 -30.78
C SER A 411 5.07 -5.62 -30.53
N ASN A 412 6.10 -6.45 -30.67
CA ASN A 412 6.02 -7.91 -30.48
C ASN A 412 5.95 -8.33 -28.99
N ARG A 413 6.27 -7.42 -28.07
CA ARG A 413 6.29 -7.68 -26.61
C ARG A 413 5.03 -7.20 -25.90
N ILE A 414 4.16 -6.44 -26.57
CA ILE A 414 3.00 -5.79 -25.99
C ILE A 414 1.76 -6.66 -26.13
N LEU A 415 0.98 -6.75 -25.05
CA LEU A 415 -0.33 -7.40 -25.01
C LEU A 415 -1.44 -6.36 -25.21
N ASP A 416 -1.56 -5.42 -24.26
CA ASP A 416 -2.52 -4.34 -24.24
C ASP A 416 -1.81 -3.01 -23.99
N LYS A 417 -2.44 -1.89 -24.38
CA LYS A 417 -1.92 -0.53 -24.27
C LYS A 417 -2.93 0.33 -23.54
N TYR A 418 -2.50 1.01 -22.49
CA TYR A 418 -3.40 1.77 -21.63
C TYR A 418 -2.98 3.24 -21.53
N LEU A 419 -3.94 4.13 -21.78
CA LEU A 419 -3.86 5.54 -21.42
C LEU A 419 -4.83 5.79 -20.26
N VAL A 420 -4.32 5.98 -19.06
CA VAL A 420 -5.12 6.33 -17.88
C VAL A 420 -5.33 7.84 -17.84
N TYR A 421 -6.59 8.29 -17.79
CA TYR A 421 -6.92 9.69 -17.91
C TYR A 421 -8.19 10.08 -17.14
N THR A 422 -8.63 11.33 -17.29
CA THR A 422 -9.78 11.89 -16.55
C THR A 422 -11.08 11.92 -17.36
N LYS A 423 -11.13 11.27 -18.53
CA LYS A 423 -12.34 11.19 -19.36
C LYS A 423 -12.92 9.78 -19.30
N ASP A 424 -14.12 9.60 -19.89
CA ASP A 424 -14.80 8.31 -19.92
C ASP A 424 -14.06 7.26 -20.77
N LEU A 425 -14.39 6.00 -20.57
CA LEU A 425 -13.81 4.89 -21.31
C LEU A 425 -13.95 5.10 -22.81
N ALA A 426 -12.85 5.06 -23.51
CA ALA A 426 -12.79 5.20 -24.95
C ALA A 426 -11.68 4.34 -25.55
N LYS A 427 -11.65 4.23 -26.87
CA LYS A 427 -10.59 3.58 -27.61
C LYS A 427 -10.02 4.57 -28.62
N ASP A 428 -8.70 4.78 -28.58
CA ASP A 428 -7.96 5.54 -29.57
C ASP A 428 -7.04 4.58 -30.34
N SER A 429 -7.43 4.28 -31.58
CA SER A 429 -6.79 3.25 -32.40
C SER A 429 -6.78 1.89 -31.67
N ASP A 430 -5.64 1.42 -31.20
CA ASP A 430 -5.47 0.19 -30.43
C ASP A 430 -5.14 0.45 -28.94
N ILE A 431 -5.14 1.72 -28.52
CA ILE A 431 -4.94 2.14 -27.13
C ILE A 431 -6.30 2.18 -26.41
N LEU A 432 -6.40 1.53 -25.27
CA LEU A 432 -7.56 1.62 -24.39
C LEU A 432 -7.39 2.80 -23.44
N CYS A 433 -8.21 3.84 -23.64
CA CYS A 433 -8.24 5.01 -22.79
C CYS A 433 -9.16 4.76 -21.60
N LEU A 434 -8.58 4.67 -20.39
CA LEU A 434 -9.27 4.29 -19.17
C LEU A 434 -9.48 5.48 -18.25
N PRO A 435 -10.70 5.76 -17.74
CA PRO A 435 -10.86 6.64 -16.60
C PRO A 435 -10.10 6.05 -15.38
N VAL A 436 -9.47 6.92 -14.61
CA VAL A 436 -8.58 6.50 -13.51
C VAL A 436 -9.27 5.58 -12.50
N TYR A 437 -10.57 5.70 -12.26
CA TYR A 437 -11.33 4.82 -11.37
C TYR A 437 -11.53 3.39 -11.91
N MET A 438 -11.13 3.11 -13.16
CA MET A 438 -11.12 1.75 -13.73
C MET A 438 -9.75 1.05 -13.62
N VAL A 439 -8.70 1.74 -13.20
CA VAL A 439 -7.37 1.14 -12.98
C VAL A 439 -7.39 -0.07 -12.04
N PRO A 440 -8.28 -0.15 -11.01
CA PRO A 440 -8.39 -1.34 -10.18
C PRO A 440 -8.71 -2.65 -10.91
N PHE A 441 -9.10 -2.57 -12.17
CA PHE A 441 -9.49 -3.74 -13.00
C PHE A 441 -8.36 -4.25 -13.93
N LEU A 442 -7.19 -3.59 -13.92
CA LEU A 442 -6.01 -4.00 -14.68
C LEU A 442 -5.28 -5.19 -14.05
#